data_f1eddb11d546e85d63a04b39ebdbd3ed
#
_entry.id   f1eddb11d546e85d63a04b39ebdbd3ed
#
_cell.length_a   1.000
_cell.length_b   1.000
_cell.length_c   1.000
_cell.angle_alpha   90.00
_cell.angle_beta   90.00
_cell.angle_gamma   90.00
#
_symmetry.space_group_name_H-M   'P 1'
#
loop_
_entity.id
_entity.type
_entity.pdbx_description
1 polymer ?
#
loop_
_entity_poly.entity_id
_entity_poly.type
_entity_poly.pdbx_seq_one_letter_code
_entity_poly.pdbx_strand_id
1 'polypeptide(L)'
;MQVQKIFIITPLGNKNSEARKHADRMWNEVFVPVSEKISTNDLKVEFERSDLMDEGSNSRVKKIMELIRESSGCIVDLYTIGNLNVMYEVGLAHSQGKRVFFLRSDKIQENEIPSDIRYYAEYYYTYNLDIFRGKAASDEIANIQKEIVDVSKAMVSSNTKYT
;
A
#
# COMPACT_ATOMS: atom_id res chain seq x y z
N MET A 1 -8.34 -4.23 22.92
CA MET A 1 -7.67 -4.56 21.64
C MET A 1 -7.38 -3.26 20.91
N GLN A 2 -6.11 -2.99 20.64
CA GLN A 2 -5.66 -1.81 19.90
C GLN A 2 -5.81 -2.10 18.40
N VAL A 3 -6.27 -1.10 17.62
CA VAL A 3 -6.33 -1.19 16.16
C VAL A 3 -5.32 -0.23 15.57
N GLN A 4 -4.46 -0.74 14.69
CA GLN A 4 -3.51 0.05 13.90
C GLN A 4 -3.85 -0.12 12.42
N LYS A 5 -3.80 0.98 11.69
CA LYS A 5 -4.22 1.03 10.29
C LYS A 5 -3.04 1.37 9.39
N ILE A 6 -2.96 0.72 8.23
CA ILE A 6 -1.99 1.01 7.19
C ILE A 6 -2.77 1.30 5.91
N PHE A 7 -2.50 2.46 5.31
CA PHE A 7 -3.22 2.88 4.10
C PHE A 7 -2.52 2.40 2.84
N ILE A 8 -3.28 1.78 1.94
CA ILE A 8 -2.80 1.28 0.65
C ILE A 8 -3.11 2.28 -0.45
N ILE A 9 -2.08 2.76 -1.12
CA ILE A 9 -2.15 3.65 -2.27
C ILE A 9 -1.84 2.83 -3.53
N THR A 10 -2.81 2.70 -4.41
CA THR A 10 -2.68 1.86 -5.61
C THR A 10 -3.54 2.40 -6.75
N PRO A 11 -3.11 2.20 -8.01
CA PRO A 11 -3.98 2.49 -9.15
C PRO A 11 -5.23 1.63 -9.10
N LEU A 12 -6.40 2.23 -9.10
CA LEU A 12 -7.67 1.51 -9.02
C LEU A 12 -8.40 1.44 -10.36
N GLY A 13 -8.40 2.53 -11.14
CA GLY A 13 -9.08 2.58 -12.41
C GLY A 13 -10.59 2.25 -12.32
N ASN A 14 -11.19 1.95 -13.47
CA ASN A 14 -12.58 1.50 -13.55
C ASN A 14 -12.72 0.04 -13.07
N LYS A 15 -13.94 -0.37 -12.67
CA LYS A 15 -14.22 -1.69 -12.09
C LYS A 15 -13.64 -2.90 -12.85
N ASN A 16 -13.60 -2.86 -14.17
CA ASN A 16 -13.13 -3.96 -15.01
C ASN A 16 -11.74 -3.71 -15.62
N SER A 17 -11.04 -2.66 -15.19
CA SER A 17 -9.71 -2.34 -15.69
C SER A 17 -8.66 -3.34 -15.19
N GLU A 18 -7.57 -3.45 -15.91
CA GLU A 18 -6.41 -4.27 -15.47
C GLU A 18 -5.83 -3.76 -14.16
N ALA A 19 -5.83 -2.44 -13.94
CA ALA A 19 -5.40 -1.85 -12.67
C ALA A 19 -6.28 -2.31 -11.51
N ARG A 20 -7.60 -2.32 -11.68
CA ARG A 20 -8.53 -2.80 -10.64
C ARG A 20 -8.34 -4.28 -10.36
N LYS A 21 -8.22 -5.11 -11.38
CA LYS A 21 -7.97 -6.54 -11.23
C LYS A 21 -6.67 -6.81 -10.46
N HIS A 22 -5.62 -6.06 -10.78
CA HIS A 22 -4.36 -6.14 -10.08
C HIS A 22 -4.49 -5.72 -8.62
N ALA A 23 -5.11 -4.58 -8.35
CA ALA A 23 -5.34 -4.09 -6.99
C ALA A 23 -6.16 -5.08 -6.15
N ASP A 24 -7.21 -5.67 -6.72
CA ASP A 24 -8.05 -6.66 -6.03
C ASP A 24 -7.29 -7.96 -5.76
N ARG A 25 -6.44 -8.38 -6.68
CA ARG A 25 -5.59 -9.55 -6.47
C ARG A 25 -4.56 -9.32 -5.36
N MET A 26 -3.87 -8.17 -5.38
CA MET A 26 -2.97 -7.77 -4.28
C MET A 26 -3.71 -7.74 -2.94
N TRP A 27 -4.91 -7.19 -2.93
CA TRP A 27 -5.73 -7.13 -1.72
C TRP A 27 -6.03 -8.52 -1.16
N ASN A 28 -6.56 -9.41 -2.00
CA ASN A 28 -7.00 -10.73 -1.57
C ASN A 28 -5.84 -11.70 -1.28
N GLU A 29 -4.76 -11.63 -2.06
CA GLU A 29 -3.67 -12.60 -1.97
C GLU A 29 -2.47 -12.12 -1.15
N VAL A 30 -2.36 -10.80 -0.89
CA VAL A 30 -1.25 -10.24 -0.09
C VAL A 30 -1.76 -9.57 1.18
N PHE A 31 -2.53 -8.50 1.06
CA PHE A 31 -2.85 -7.66 2.22
C PHE A 31 -3.77 -8.35 3.22
N VAL A 32 -4.81 -9.03 2.80
CA VAL A 32 -5.72 -9.75 3.71
C VAL A 32 -4.98 -10.85 4.46
N PRO A 33 -4.23 -11.76 3.82
CA PRO A 33 -3.46 -12.78 4.53
C PRO A 33 -2.40 -12.20 5.48
N VAL A 34 -1.75 -11.11 5.10
CA VAL A 34 -0.76 -10.45 5.96
C VAL A 34 -1.42 -9.84 7.19
N SER A 35 -2.56 -9.15 7.03
CA SER A 35 -3.34 -8.59 8.15
C SER A 35 -3.65 -9.68 9.19
N GLU A 36 -4.13 -10.82 8.75
CA GLU A 36 -4.42 -11.96 9.63
C GLU A 36 -3.16 -12.49 10.34
N LYS A 37 -2.05 -12.58 9.60
CA LYS A 37 -0.77 -13.10 10.13
C LYS A 37 -0.13 -12.21 11.17
N ILE A 38 -0.22 -10.88 11.05
CA ILE A 38 0.45 -9.94 11.95
C ILE A 38 -0.44 -9.45 13.10
N SER A 39 -1.74 -9.68 13.03
CA SER A 39 -2.66 -9.37 14.12
C SER A 39 -2.51 -10.37 15.27
N THR A 40 -2.67 -9.88 16.49
CA THR A 40 -2.61 -10.66 17.74
C THR A 40 -3.88 -10.42 18.56
N ASN A 41 -4.00 -11.07 19.72
CA ASN A 41 -5.14 -10.86 20.63
C ASN A 41 -5.23 -9.40 21.13
N ASP A 42 -4.10 -8.71 21.25
CA ASP A 42 -4.01 -7.36 21.80
C ASP A 42 -3.95 -6.28 20.72
N LEU A 43 -3.51 -6.65 19.50
CA LEU A 43 -3.27 -5.72 18.39
C LEU A 43 -3.88 -6.24 17.12
N LYS A 44 -4.84 -5.50 16.56
CA LYS A 44 -5.36 -5.72 15.21
C LYS A 44 -4.67 -4.76 14.24
N VAL A 45 -4.12 -5.30 13.15
CA VAL A 45 -3.56 -4.51 12.05
C VAL A 45 -4.49 -4.61 10.86
N GLU A 46 -5.02 -3.49 10.43
CA GLU A 46 -5.95 -3.39 9.31
C GLU A 46 -5.31 -2.62 8.16
N PHE A 47 -5.41 -3.17 6.96
CA PHE A 47 -5.13 -2.41 5.74
C PHE A 47 -6.40 -1.70 5.28
N GLU A 48 -6.25 -0.49 4.77
CA GLU A 48 -7.35 0.31 4.24
C GLU A 48 -7.05 0.73 2.80
N ARG A 49 -8.07 0.69 1.97
CA ARG A 49 -8.02 1.13 0.58
C ARG A 49 -9.21 2.04 0.31
N SER A 50 -9.00 3.14 -0.38
CA SER A 50 -9.97 4.24 -0.49
C SER A 50 -11.30 3.86 -1.14
N ASP A 51 -11.31 2.86 -2.03
CA ASP A 51 -12.52 2.41 -2.72
C ASP A 51 -13.37 1.41 -1.92
N LEU A 52 -12.82 0.83 -0.86
CA LEU A 52 -13.50 -0.13 0.01
C LEU A 52 -14.26 0.54 1.17
N MET A 53 -14.27 1.86 1.21
CA MET A 53 -14.94 2.62 2.26
C MET A 53 -16.27 3.19 1.78
N ASP A 54 -17.23 3.30 2.72
CA ASP A 54 -18.55 3.83 2.44
C ASP A 54 -18.51 5.24 1.83
N GLU A 55 -19.27 5.44 0.75
CA GLU A 55 -19.33 6.69 -0.02
C GLU A 55 -20.04 7.85 0.72
N GLY A 56 -20.16 7.77 2.03
CA GLY A 56 -21.09 8.60 2.85
C GLY A 56 -20.70 10.05 3.09
N SER A 57 -19.73 10.68 2.44
CA SER A 57 -19.44 12.10 2.71
C SER A 57 -18.66 12.89 1.67
N ASN A 58 -18.99 14.06 1.65
CA ASN A 58 -18.71 15.36 1.06
C ASN A 58 -17.41 15.65 0.33
N SER A 59 -16.39 14.85 0.38
CA SER A 59 -15.20 14.99 -0.47
C SER A 59 -14.31 13.76 -0.33
N ARG A 60 -14.13 13.05 -1.43
CA ARG A 60 -13.21 11.93 -1.53
C ARG A 60 -11.80 12.29 -1.08
N VAL A 61 -11.33 13.49 -1.44
CA VAL A 61 -10.01 14.00 -1.04
C VAL A 61 -9.90 14.15 0.47
N LYS A 62 -10.91 14.74 1.11
CA LYS A 62 -10.92 14.90 2.57
C LYS A 62 -10.85 13.57 3.29
N LYS A 63 -11.59 12.57 2.80
CA LYS A 63 -11.56 11.22 3.35
C LYS A 63 -10.20 10.55 3.20
N ILE A 64 -9.56 10.67 2.04
CA ILE A 64 -8.19 10.16 1.81
C ILE A 64 -7.21 10.83 2.77
N MET A 65 -7.31 12.14 2.97
CA MET A 65 -6.47 12.85 3.94
C MET A 65 -6.66 12.32 5.37
N GLU A 66 -7.88 12.02 5.77
CA GLU A 66 -8.20 11.44 7.08
C GLU A 66 -7.63 10.03 7.23
N LEU A 67 -7.80 9.18 6.22
CA LEU A 67 -7.24 7.82 6.20
C LEU A 67 -5.72 7.82 6.34
N ILE A 68 -5.06 8.69 5.58
CA ILE A 68 -3.61 8.84 5.68
C ILE A 68 -3.22 9.34 7.08
N ARG A 69 -3.92 10.35 7.60
CA ARG A 69 -3.65 10.90 8.92
C ARG A 69 -3.78 9.86 10.03
N GLU A 70 -4.80 9.03 9.97
CA GLU A 70 -5.07 8.00 10.97
C GLU A 70 -4.19 6.75 10.83
N SER A 71 -3.52 6.59 9.70
CA SER A 71 -2.68 5.43 9.45
C SER A 71 -1.33 5.51 10.18
N SER A 72 -0.77 4.35 10.47
CA SER A 72 0.61 4.19 10.97
C SER A 72 1.65 4.40 9.89
N GLY A 73 1.26 4.27 8.62
CA GLY A 73 2.07 4.45 7.45
C GLY A 73 1.29 4.09 6.20
N CYS A 74 1.94 4.23 5.05
CA CYS A 74 1.35 3.95 3.75
C CYS A 74 2.19 2.95 2.97
N ILE A 75 1.53 2.05 2.26
CA ILE A 75 2.16 1.17 1.28
C ILE A 75 1.64 1.55 -0.09
N VAL A 76 2.54 1.84 -1.00
CA VAL A 76 2.23 2.28 -2.37
C VAL A 76 2.57 1.14 -3.33
N ASP A 77 1.60 0.72 -4.12
CA ASP A 77 1.84 -0.22 -5.21
C ASP A 77 2.01 0.54 -6.53
N LEU A 78 3.26 0.68 -6.94
CA LEU A 78 3.63 1.22 -8.25
C LEU A 78 3.51 0.11 -9.30
N TYR A 79 2.28 -0.27 -9.59
CA TYR A 79 1.95 -1.23 -10.63
C TYR A 79 2.18 -0.65 -12.02
N THR A 80 1.76 0.60 -12.22
CA THR A 80 1.99 1.39 -13.42
C THR A 80 2.44 2.81 -13.07
N ILE A 81 3.17 3.44 -13.98
CA ILE A 81 3.53 4.85 -13.89
C ILE A 81 2.45 5.73 -14.53
N GLY A 82 2.38 6.99 -14.11
CA GLY A 82 1.50 8.00 -14.72
C GLY A 82 0.10 8.07 -14.11
N ASN A 83 -0.18 7.34 -13.04
CA ASN A 83 -1.41 7.55 -12.30
C ASN A 83 -1.28 8.79 -11.40
N LEU A 84 -1.88 9.89 -11.81
CA LEU A 84 -1.81 11.18 -11.12
C LEU A 84 -2.42 11.12 -9.71
N ASN A 85 -3.47 10.32 -9.51
CA ASN A 85 -4.08 10.17 -8.19
C ASN A 85 -3.14 9.50 -7.20
N VAL A 86 -2.41 8.46 -7.64
CA VAL A 86 -1.39 7.81 -6.81
C VAL A 86 -0.31 8.80 -6.40
N MET A 87 0.20 9.59 -7.34
CA MET A 87 1.22 10.60 -7.05
C MET A 87 0.71 11.68 -6.09
N TYR A 88 -0.54 12.11 -6.24
CA TYR A 88 -1.17 13.06 -5.34
C TYR A 88 -1.29 12.50 -3.91
N GLU A 89 -1.73 11.27 -3.76
CA GLU A 89 -1.85 10.60 -2.46
C GLU A 89 -0.49 10.37 -1.80
N VAL A 90 0.54 10.03 -2.57
CA VAL A 90 1.93 9.94 -2.07
C VAL A 90 2.40 11.29 -1.54
N GLY A 91 2.14 12.37 -2.28
CA GLY A 91 2.46 13.73 -1.82
C GLY A 91 1.74 14.10 -0.52
N LEU A 92 0.47 13.72 -0.38
CA LEU A 92 -0.28 13.90 0.86
C LEU A 92 0.33 13.13 2.02
N ALA A 93 0.72 11.87 1.81
CA ALA A 93 1.35 11.05 2.83
C ALA A 93 2.69 11.67 3.30
N HIS A 94 3.53 12.09 2.38
CA HIS A 94 4.79 12.78 2.69
C HIS A 94 4.56 14.10 3.44
N SER A 95 3.59 14.90 3.03
CA SER A 95 3.26 16.18 3.70
C SER A 95 2.81 16.00 5.15
N GLN A 96 2.25 14.85 5.47
CA GLN A 96 1.83 14.49 6.83
C GLN A 96 2.91 13.72 7.62
N GLY A 97 4.13 13.62 7.09
CA GLY A 97 5.24 12.94 7.74
C GLY A 97 5.08 11.44 7.87
N LYS A 98 4.26 10.81 7.02
CA LYS A 98 4.03 9.36 7.08
C LYS A 98 5.19 8.59 6.48
N ARG A 99 5.48 7.44 7.07
CA ARG A 99 6.34 6.44 6.44
C ARG A 99 5.65 5.88 5.20
N VAL A 100 6.36 5.83 4.10
CA VAL A 100 5.85 5.32 2.83
C VAL A 100 6.80 4.23 2.34
N PHE A 101 6.23 3.05 2.11
CA PHE A 101 6.94 1.92 1.51
C PHE A 101 6.40 1.65 0.12
N PHE A 102 7.28 1.37 -0.83
CA PHE A 102 6.91 1.16 -2.23
C PHE A 102 7.06 -0.29 -2.65
N LEU A 103 6.00 -0.87 -3.17
CA LEU A 103 6.04 -2.02 -4.05
C LEU A 103 6.19 -1.50 -5.47
N ARG A 104 7.08 -2.06 -6.25
CA ARG A 104 7.32 -1.66 -7.64
C ARG A 104 7.26 -2.86 -8.55
N SER A 105 6.48 -2.76 -9.62
CA SER A 105 6.55 -3.72 -10.71
C SER A 105 7.91 -3.64 -11.41
N ASP A 106 8.50 -4.77 -11.78
CA ASP A 106 9.73 -4.85 -12.56
C ASP A 106 9.61 -4.25 -13.98
N LYS A 107 8.39 -3.94 -14.41
CA LYS A 107 8.12 -3.24 -15.68
C LYS A 107 8.37 -1.73 -15.60
N ILE A 108 8.47 -1.18 -14.40
CA ILE A 108 8.73 0.24 -14.18
C ILE A 108 10.24 0.46 -14.05
N GLN A 109 10.78 1.33 -14.89
CA GLN A 109 12.18 1.72 -14.85
C GLN A 109 12.41 2.80 -13.79
N GLU A 110 13.59 2.81 -13.20
CA GLU A 110 13.92 3.77 -12.13
C GLU A 110 13.81 5.23 -12.59
N ASN A 111 14.17 5.52 -13.84
CA ASN A 111 14.08 6.87 -14.42
C ASN A 111 12.63 7.32 -14.71
N GLU A 112 11.66 6.41 -14.70
CA GLU A 112 10.24 6.74 -14.83
C GLU A 112 9.63 7.22 -13.51
N ILE A 113 10.29 6.92 -12.39
CA ILE A 113 9.83 7.36 -11.06
C ILE A 113 10.24 8.82 -10.86
N PRO A 114 9.31 9.71 -10.46
CA PRO A 114 9.64 11.11 -10.17
C PRO A 114 10.82 11.23 -9.20
N SER A 115 11.73 12.15 -9.50
CA SER A 115 12.98 12.32 -8.72
C SER A 115 12.74 12.51 -7.23
N ASP A 116 11.74 13.30 -6.87
CA ASP A 116 11.42 13.58 -5.47
C ASP A 116 10.97 12.32 -4.72
N ILE A 117 10.27 11.41 -5.40
CA ILE A 117 9.89 10.12 -4.81
C ILE A 117 11.09 9.17 -4.72
N ARG A 118 11.98 9.19 -5.69
CA ARG A 118 13.22 8.36 -5.65
C ARG A 118 14.09 8.66 -4.44
N TYR A 119 14.19 9.91 -4.02
CA TYR A 119 14.98 10.31 -2.86
C TYR A 119 14.38 9.84 -1.53
N TYR A 120 13.06 9.74 -1.45
CA TYR A 120 12.34 9.25 -0.26
C TYR A 120 12.16 7.74 -0.23
N ALA A 121 12.38 7.09 -1.35
CA ALA A 121 12.17 5.65 -1.48
C ALA A 121 13.43 4.87 -1.16
N GLU A 122 13.93 4.97 0.04
CA GLU A 122 14.98 4.08 0.56
C GLU A 122 14.52 2.63 0.66
N TYR A 123 13.21 2.38 0.51
CA TYR A 123 12.59 1.08 0.70
C TYR A 123 11.65 0.76 -0.46
N TYR A 124 12.21 0.04 -1.44
CA TYR A 124 11.46 -0.59 -2.52
C TYR A 124 11.53 -2.10 -2.39
N TYR A 125 10.44 -2.76 -2.64
CA TYR A 125 10.46 -4.14 -3.09
C TYR A 125 9.99 -4.20 -4.54
N THR A 126 10.84 -4.74 -5.42
CA THR A 126 10.51 -4.93 -6.84
C THR A 126 10.03 -6.35 -7.06
N TYR A 127 8.78 -6.51 -7.46
CA TYR A 127 8.19 -7.80 -7.77
C TYR A 127 8.15 -8.06 -9.27
N ASN A 128 8.20 -9.33 -9.65
CA ASN A 128 8.08 -9.76 -11.03
C ASN A 128 6.60 -9.84 -11.42
N LEU A 129 6.16 -8.92 -12.29
CA LEU A 129 4.76 -8.81 -12.68
C LEU A 129 4.28 -10.00 -13.49
N ASP A 130 5.13 -10.53 -14.37
CA ASP A 130 4.76 -11.68 -15.21
C ASP A 130 4.58 -12.95 -14.35
N ILE A 131 5.48 -13.16 -13.37
CA ILE A 131 5.33 -14.26 -12.41
C ILE A 131 4.09 -14.04 -11.54
N PHE A 132 3.89 -12.85 -11.00
CA PHE A 132 2.72 -12.52 -10.19
C PHE A 132 1.40 -12.77 -10.91
N ARG A 133 1.33 -12.51 -12.21
CA ARG A 133 0.16 -12.75 -13.05
C ARG A 133 0.04 -14.19 -13.54
N GLY A 134 1.12 -14.94 -13.52
CA GLY A 134 1.22 -16.28 -14.05
C GLY A 134 0.65 -17.38 -13.14
N LYS A 135 0.65 -18.61 -13.65
CA LYS A 135 0.17 -19.79 -12.89
C LYS A 135 1.09 -20.16 -11.72
N ALA A 136 2.36 -19.76 -11.77
CA ALA A 136 3.36 -20.02 -10.73
C ALA A 136 3.56 -18.82 -9.78
N ALA A 137 2.50 -18.06 -9.54
CA ALA A 137 2.56 -16.83 -8.75
C ALA A 137 2.83 -17.04 -7.25
N SER A 138 2.63 -18.26 -6.73
CA SER A 138 2.68 -18.54 -5.29
C SER A 138 3.98 -18.10 -4.60
N ASP A 139 5.12 -18.31 -5.23
CA ASP A 139 6.41 -17.93 -4.67
C ASP A 139 6.60 -16.42 -4.63
N GLU A 140 6.19 -15.73 -5.70
CA GLU A 140 6.25 -14.26 -5.76
C GLU A 140 5.29 -13.62 -4.77
N ILE A 141 4.09 -14.16 -4.64
CA ILE A 141 3.11 -13.72 -3.62
C ILE A 141 3.69 -13.90 -2.22
N ALA A 142 4.31 -15.05 -1.94
CA ALA A 142 4.95 -15.30 -0.64
C ALA A 142 6.09 -14.32 -0.35
N ASN A 143 6.90 -13.97 -1.35
CA ASN A 143 7.96 -12.97 -1.23
C ASN A 143 7.40 -11.59 -0.92
N ILE A 144 6.36 -11.15 -1.64
CA ILE A 144 5.69 -9.88 -1.38
C ILE A 144 5.08 -9.87 0.03
N GLN A 145 4.40 -10.93 0.42
CA GLN A 145 3.82 -11.04 1.77
C GLN A 145 4.88 -10.89 2.85
N LYS A 146 6.05 -11.52 2.68
CA LYS A 146 7.17 -11.40 3.63
C LYS A 146 7.63 -9.97 3.80
N GLU A 147 7.83 -9.25 2.71
CA GLU A 147 8.20 -7.83 2.74
C GLU A 147 7.14 -6.97 3.44
N ILE A 148 5.85 -7.22 3.12
CA ILE A 148 4.76 -6.48 3.74
C ILE A 148 4.64 -6.78 5.24
N VAL A 149 4.88 -8.01 5.67
CA VAL A 149 4.94 -8.36 7.10
C VAL A 149 6.00 -7.53 7.81
N ASP A 150 7.21 -7.51 7.28
CA ASP A 150 8.33 -6.83 7.93
C ASP A 150 8.12 -5.32 8.01
N VAL A 151 7.69 -4.70 6.92
CA VAL A 151 7.45 -3.26 6.88
C VAL A 151 6.25 -2.84 7.73
N SER A 152 5.19 -3.64 7.74
CA SER A 152 3.99 -3.37 8.54
C SER A 152 4.29 -3.42 10.04
N LYS A 153 5.05 -4.42 10.48
CA LYS A 153 5.52 -4.50 11.87
C LYS A 153 6.37 -3.30 12.27
N ALA A 154 7.25 -2.84 11.38
CA ALA A 154 8.06 -1.66 11.62
C ALA A 154 7.22 -0.37 11.71
N MET A 155 6.21 -0.22 10.85
CA MET A 155 5.29 0.93 10.91
C MET A 155 4.49 0.98 12.21
N VAL A 156 3.94 -0.14 12.62
CA VAL A 156 3.11 -0.26 13.81
C VAL A 156 3.92 -0.07 15.09
N SER A 157 5.11 -0.67 15.20
CA SER A 157 5.96 -0.57 16.37
C SER A 157 6.51 0.83 16.63
N SER A 158 6.69 1.65 15.59
CA SER A 158 7.17 3.03 15.75
C SER A 158 6.12 3.96 16.36
N ASN A 159 4.83 3.67 16.17
CA ASN A 159 3.74 4.45 16.77
C ASN A 159 3.55 4.19 18.26
N THR A 160 4.01 3.05 18.78
CA THR A 160 3.95 2.74 20.23
C THR A 160 5.01 3.46 21.05
N LYS A 161 6.02 4.08 20.43
CA LYS A 161 7.08 4.81 21.13
C LYS A 161 6.78 6.29 21.37
N TYR A 162 5.67 6.83 20.85
CA TYR A 162 5.29 8.25 20.97
C TYR A 162 3.95 8.47 21.71
N THR A 163 3.42 7.45 22.32
CA THR A 163 2.32 7.52 23.27
C THR A 163 2.85 7.20 24.68
#